data_44280fc5a94684a2427123a76f7125bd
#
_entry.id   44280fc5a94684a2427123a76f7125bd
#
_cell.length_a   1.000
_cell.length_b   1.000
_cell.length_c   1.000
_cell.angle_alpha   90.00
_cell.angle_beta   90.00
_cell.angle_gamma   90.00
#
_symmetry.space_group_name_H-M   'P 1'
#
loop_
_entity.id
_entity.type
_entity.pdbx_description
1 polymer ?
#
loop_
_entity_poly.entity_id
_entity_poly.type
_entity_poly.pdbx_seq_one_letter_code
_entity_poly.pdbx_strand_id
1 'polypeptide(L)'
;MFRVSCIQLRSNNNIHNNLVKTSKLIIKAIKQKTDFIITPEVSSHFSLNKKELLKVCTSMKNDIYLNGIKKLAKRYKKWILIGSLIIKISRNKLVNRSVLI
;
A
#
# COMPACT_ATOMS: atom_id res chain seq x y z
N MET A 1 1.78 23.05 -13.06
CA MET A 1 1.80 22.85 -11.59
C MET A 1 1.87 21.36 -11.27
N PHE A 2 2.81 20.97 -10.45
CA PHE A 2 2.91 19.59 -9.98
C PHE A 2 2.05 19.38 -8.73
N ARG A 3 1.14 18.42 -8.78
CA ARG A 3 0.17 18.17 -7.70
C ARG A 3 0.44 16.84 -7.03
N VAL A 4 0.65 16.85 -5.72
CA VAL A 4 0.87 15.67 -4.90
C VAL A 4 -0.36 15.43 -4.03
N SER A 5 -0.83 14.18 -3.98
CA SER A 5 -1.90 13.77 -3.08
C SER A 5 -1.35 12.84 -2.01
N CYS A 6 -1.55 13.21 -0.75
CA CYS A 6 -1.21 12.36 0.39
C CYS A 6 -2.48 11.66 0.85
N ILE A 7 -2.50 10.35 0.72
CA ILE A 7 -3.63 9.53 1.16
C ILE A 7 -3.55 9.36 2.67
N GLN A 8 -4.65 9.60 3.36
CA GLN A 8 -4.76 9.39 4.79
C GLN A 8 -5.58 8.15 5.05
N LEU A 9 -4.99 7.18 5.76
CA LEU A 9 -5.59 5.87 6.00
C LEU A 9 -5.58 5.53 7.48
N ARG A 10 -6.57 4.74 7.88
CA ARG A 10 -6.58 4.06 9.16
C ARG A 10 -6.58 2.56 8.87
N SER A 11 -5.39 2.03 8.57
CA SER A 11 -5.23 0.62 8.25
C SER A 11 -5.44 -0.27 9.46
N ASN A 12 -6.03 -1.43 9.23
CA ASN A 12 -6.25 -2.46 10.24
C ASN A 12 -5.49 -3.73 9.84
N ASN A 13 -5.80 -4.85 10.47
CA ASN A 13 -5.15 -6.13 10.18
C ASN A 13 -5.74 -6.88 8.97
N ASN A 14 -6.68 -6.28 8.26
CA ASN A 14 -7.30 -6.88 7.08
C ASN A 14 -6.80 -6.21 5.79
N ILE A 15 -5.90 -6.90 5.11
CA ILE A 15 -5.23 -6.37 3.91
C ILE A 15 -6.21 -6.08 2.77
N HIS A 16 -7.24 -6.90 2.59
CA HIS A 16 -8.26 -6.68 1.55
C HIS A 16 -9.05 -5.40 1.80
N ASN A 17 -9.49 -5.18 3.04
CA ASN A 17 -10.19 -3.96 3.40
C ASN A 17 -9.32 -2.73 3.21
N ASN A 18 -8.06 -2.82 3.60
CA ASN A 18 -7.10 -1.73 3.43
C ASN A 18 -6.85 -1.43 1.96
N LEU A 19 -6.74 -2.46 1.12
CA LEU A 19 -6.59 -2.29 -0.32
C LEU A 19 -7.83 -1.61 -0.93
N VAL A 20 -9.03 -2.02 -0.55
CA VAL A 20 -10.27 -1.41 -1.05
C VAL A 20 -10.33 0.08 -0.68
N LYS A 21 -10.07 0.41 0.58
CA LYS A 21 -10.07 1.81 1.06
C LYS A 21 -9.02 2.65 0.35
N THR A 22 -7.81 2.12 0.25
CA THR A 22 -6.70 2.80 -0.44
C THR A 22 -7.04 3.05 -1.91
N SER A 23 -7.58 2.03 -2.59
CA SER A 23 -7.94 2.12 -4.00
C SER A 23 -8.97 3.22 -4.26
N LYS A 24 -10.00 3.31 -3.42
CA LYS A 24 -11.03 4.36 -3.52
C LYS A 24 -10.43 5.76 -3.39
N LEU A 25 -9.51 5.95 -2.44
CA LEU A 25 -8.87 7.25 -2.22
C LEU A 25 -7.90 7.59 -3.35
N ILE A 26 -7.17 6.62 -3.87
CA ILE A 26 -6.29 6.82 -5.04
C ILE A 26 -7.11 7.26 -6.25
N ILE A 27 -8.22 6.59 -6.54
CA ILE A 27 -9.10 6.95 -7.66
C ILE A 27 -9.66 8.35 -7.47
N LYS A 28 -10.04 8.71 -6.25
CA LYS A 28 -10.50 10.07 -5.92
C LYS A 28 -9.40 11.11 -6.20
N ALA A 29 -8.17 10.83 -5.80
CA ALA A 29 -7.02 11.71 -6.07
C ALA A 29 -6.78 11.87 -7.56
N ILE A 30 -6.88 10.78 -8.32
CA ILE A 30 -6.72 10.79 -9.78
C ILE A 30 -7.77 11.69 -10.44
N LYS A 31 -9.02 11.62 -9.99
CA LYS A 31 -10.09 12.51 -10.47
C LYS A 31 -9.81 13.99 -10.18
N GLN A 32 -9.02 14.28 -9.16
CA GLN A 32 -8.59 15.64 -8.82
C GLN A 32 -7.30 16.05 -9.56
N LYS A 33 -6.90 15.33 -10.59
CA LYS A 33 -5.75 15.62 -11.45
C LYS A 33 -4.41 15.64 -10.71
N THR A 34 -4.22 14.68 -9.82
CA THR A 34 -2.94 14.52 -9.12
C THR A 34 -1.86 13.99 -10.07
N ASP A 35 -0.61 14.36 -9.83
CA ASP A 35 0.55 13.86 -10.58
C ASP A 35 1.29 12.76 -9.84
N PHE A 36 1.28 12.82 -8.51
CA PHE A 36 2.00 11.91 -7.64
C PHE A 36 1.16 11.59 -6.41
N ILE A 37 1.12 10.33 -6.02
CA ILE A 37 0.29 9.86 -4.89
C ILE A 37 1.20 9.18 -3.87
N ILE A 38 1.00 9.52 -2.59
CA ILE A 38 1.74 8.92 -1.48
C ILE A 38 0.74 8.30 -0.51
N THR A 39 0.96 7.03 -0.13
CA THR A 39 0.23 6.39 0.97
C THR A 39 1.04 6.48 2.27
N PRO A 40 0.40 6.34 3.45
CA PRO A 40 1.12 6.42 4.72
C PRO A 40 1.98 5.18 4.99
N GLU A 41 2.75 5.24 6.08
CA GLU A 41 3.49 4.08 6.58
C GLU A 41 2.54 2.94 6.96
N VAL A 42 3.01 1.71 6.77
CA VAL A 42 2.29 0.48 7.12
C VAL A 42 0.86 0.51 6.59
N SER A 43 0.72 0.88 5.31
CA SER A 43 -0.59 1.07 4.70
C SER A 43 -1.29 -0.25 4.34
N SER A 44 -0.53 -1.33 4.15
CA SER A 44 -1.09 -2.62 3.73
C SER A 44 -1.91 -3.31 4.83
N HIS A 45 -1.39 -3.37 6.02
CA HIS A 45 -2.08 -3.85 7.19
C HIS A 45 -1.30 -3.51 8.45
N PHE A 46 -2.01 -3.37 9.55
CA PHE A 46 -1.45 -2.98 10.82
C PHE A 46 -1.87 -3.96 11.92
N SER A 47 -0.89 -4.45 12.67
CA SER A 47 -1.11 -5.22 13.88
C SER A 47 0.09 -5.02 14.82
N LEU A 48 -0.17 -4.97 16.12
CA LEU A 48 0.86 -4.93 17.15
C LEU A 48 1.43 -6.31 17.46
N ASN A 49 0.84 -7.37 16.91
CA ASN A 49 1.22 -8.75 17.18
C ASN A 49 2.06 -9.31 16.03
N LYS A 50 3.36 -9.53 16.29
CA LYS A 50 4.28 -10.08 15.30
C LYS A 50 3.86 -11.46 14.79
N LYS A 51 3.32 -12.32 15.66
CA LYS A 51 2.85 -13.67 15.26
C LYS A 51 1.71 -13.56 14.23
N GLU A 52 0.79 -12.64 14.45
CA GLU A 52 -0.31 -12.36 13.52
C GLU A 52 0.23 -11.86 12.17
N LEU A 53 1.17 -10.92 12.20
CA LEU A 53 1.81 -10.40 10.98
C LEU A 53 2.54 -11.50 10.22
N LEU A 54 3.26 -12.39 10.91
CA LEU A 54 3.96 -13.51 10.27
C LEU A 54 3.01 -14.48 9.56
N LYS A 55 1.76 -14.59 10.02
CA LYS A 55 0.75 -15.44 9.40
C LYS A 55 0.16 -14.82 8.13
N VAL A 56 -0.02 -13.51 8.10
CA VAL A 56 -0.74 -12.82 7.03
C VAL A 56 0.16 -12.13 6.01
N CYS A 57 1.38 -11.75 6.40
CA CYS A 57 2.33 -11.13 5.48
C CYS A 57 2.90 -12.14 4.51
N THR A 58 3.15 -11.69 3.29
CA THR A 58 3.71 -12.49 2.21
C THR A 58 4.96 -11.82 1.64
N SER A 59 5.59 -12.49 0.68
CA SER A 59 6.68 -11.90 -0.10
C SER A 59 6.18 -10.74 -0.96
N MET A 60 7.09 -9.89 -1.43
CA MET A 60 6.73 -8.81 -2.36
C MET A 60 5.96 -9.30 -3.58
N LYS A 61 6.40 -10.42 -4.13
CA LYS A 61 5.78 -11.01 -5.33
C LYS A 61 4.32 -11.37 -5.12
N ASN A 62 3.99 -11.87 -3.93
CA ASN A 62 2.66 -12.39 -3.61
C ASN A 62 1.79 -11.41 -2.81
N ASP A 63 2.30 -10.24 -2.51
CA ASP A 63 1.57 -9.25 -1.71
C ASP A 63 0.40 -8.68 -2.50
N ILE A 64 -0.81 -8.94 -2.01
CA ILE A 64 -2.03 -8.52 -2.72
C ILE A 64 -2.23 -7.01 -2.70
N TYR A 65 -1.80 -6.34 -1.63
CA TYR A 65 -1.89 -4.88 -1.54
C TYR A 65 -0.98 -4.22 -2.59
N LEU A 66 0.30 -4.62 -2.59
CA LEU A 66 1.26 -4.11 -3.57
C LEU A 66 0.80 -4.37 -5.00
N ASN A 67 0.37 -5.60 -5.28
CA ASN A 67 -0.07 -5.97 -6.63
C ASN A 67 -1.32 -5.19 -7.05
N GLY A 68 -2.24 -4.93 -6.12
CA GLY A 68 -3.42 -4.10 -6.38
C GLY A 68 -3.05 -2.65 -6.69
N ILE A 69 -2.13 -2.06 -5.94
CA ILE A 69 -1.68 -0.69 -6.18
C ILE A 69 -0.89 -0.57 -7.49
N LYS A 70 -0.08 -1.58 -7.82
CA LYS A 70 0.62 -1.64 -9.12
C LYS A 70 -0.36 -1.60 -10.30
N LYS A 71 -1.47 -2.33 -10.21
CA LYS A 71 -2.51 -2.32 -11.25
C LYS A 71 -3.10 -0.92 -11.43
N LEU A 72 -3.37 -0.21 -10.34
CA LEU A 72 -3.88 1.16 -10.40
C LEU A 72 -2.86 2.12 -11.02
N ALA A 73 -1.60 2.04 -10.60
CA ALA A 73 -0.54 2.88 -11.13
C ALA A 73 -0.39 2.70 -12.64
N LYS A 74 -0.40 1.45 -13.10
CA LYS A 74 -0.30 1.10 -14.53
C LYS A 74 -1.53 1.59 -15.31
N ARG A 75 -2.73 1.32 -14.78
CA ARG A 75 -3.99 1.68 -15.46
C ARG A 75 -4.13 3.18 -15.67
N TYR A 76 -3.80 3.97 -14.66
CA TYR A 76 -3.97 5.42 -14.69
C TYR A 76 -2.68 6.18 -15.02
N LYS A 77 -1.56 5.48 -15.24
CA LYS A 77 -0.24 6.05 -15.56
C LYS A 77 0.18 7.11 -14.54
N LYS A 78 0.12 6.74 -13.25
CA LYS A 78 0.48 7.63 -12.15
C LYS A 78 1.61 7.04 -11.32
N TRP A 79 2.48 7.91 -10.83
CA TRP A 79 3.49 7.54 -9.84
C TRP A 79 2.84 7.41 -8.48
N ILE A 80 3.07 6.28 -7.83
CA ILE A 80 2.54 6.01 -6.48
C ILE A 80 3.69 5.57 -5.59
N LEU A 81 3.92 6.31 -4.49
CA LEU A 81 4.83 5.90 -3.44
C LEU A 81 4.01 5.26 -2.32
N ILE A 82 4.17 3.97 -2.13
CA ILE A 82 3.65 3.31 -0.93
C ILE A 82 4.59 3.69 0.21
N GLY A 83 4.08 4.43 1.18
CA GLY A 83 4.85 4.97 2.29
C GLY A 83 5.62 3.89 3.02
N SER A 84 4.93 2.81 3.37
CA SER A 84 5.55 1.51 3.62
C SER A 84 4.52 0.40 3.69
N LEU A 85 4.99 -0.82 3.55
CA LEU A 85 4.22 -2.03 3.77
C LEU A 85 5.12 -3.10 4.39
N ILE A 86 4.51 -4.04 5.09
CA ILE A 86 5.24 -5.08 5.78
C ILE A 86 5.35 -6.29 4.86
N ILE A 87 6.58 -6.67 4.55
CA ILE A 87 6.91 -7.78 3.66
C ILE A 87 7.63 -8.87 4.42
N LYS A 88 7.27 -10.11 4.13
CA LYS A 88 7.92 -11.29 4.67
C LYS A 88 9.06 -11.71 3.76
N ILE A 89 10.28 -11.67 4.26
CA ILE A 89 11.47 -12.03 3.48
C ILE A 89 12.02 -13.41 3.83
N SER A 90 11.62 -13.97 4.96
CA SER A 90 11.93 -15.34 5.32
C SER A 90 10.88 -15.85 6.31
N ARG A 91 10.98 -17.12 6.71
CA ARG A 91 10.00 -17.76 7.59
C ARG A 91 9.67 -16.94 8.85
N ASN A 92 10.67 -16.29 9.45
CA ASN A 92 10.52 -15.56 10.71
C ASN A 92 10.90 -14.08 10.61
N LYS A 93 11.11 -13.55 9.39
CA LYS A 93 11.61 -12.19 9.22
C LYS A 93 10.68 -11.33 8.39
N LEU A 94 10.30 -10.21 8.98
CA LEU A 94 9.51 -9.16 8.34
C LEU A 94 10.37 -7.93 8.13
N VAL A 95 10.12 -7.21 7.07
CA VAL A 95 10.71 -5.89 6.83
C VAL A 95 9.62 -4.88 6.52
N ASN A 96 9.86 -3.64 6.91
CA ASN A 96 9.03 -2.51 6.55
C ASN A 96 9.67 -1.82 5.35
N ARG A 97 8.97 -1.77 4.22
CA ARG A 97 9.55 -1.35 2.95
C ARG A 97 8.70 -0.32 2.26
N SER A 98 9.34 0.77 1.81
CA SER A 98 8.72 1.74 0.92
C SER A 98 8.89 1.28 -0.52
N VAL A 99 7.88 1.49 -1.35
CA VAL A 99 7.91 1.07 -2.75
C VAL A 99 7.41 2.20 -3.64
N LEU A 100 8.24 2.60 -4.59
CA LEU A 100 7.84 3.53 -5.63
C LEU A 100 7.46 2.75 -6.89
N ILE A 101 6.29 3.06 -7.40
CA ILE A 101 5.72 2.40 -8.58
C ILE A 101 5.57 3.41 -9.71
#